data_6411ab25d927709551fde06bc4f1cec3
#
_entry.id   6411ab25d927709551fde06bc4f1cec3
#
_cell.length_a   1.000
_cell.length_b   1.000
_cell.length_c   1.000
_cell.angle_alpha   90.00
_cell.angle_beta   90.00
_cell.angle_gamma   90.00
#
_symmetry.space_group_name_H-M   'P 1'
#
loop_
_entity.id
_entity.type
_entity.pdbx_description
1 polymer ?
#
loop_
_entity_poly.entity_id
_entity_poly.type
_entity_poly.pdbx_seq_one_letter_code
_entity_poly.pdbx_strand_id
1 'polypeptide(L)'
;MWPLAYLPFSWLRAVGQIVGLLGYYCMHTWRKRALSHIALATDLQFTHDQIVAVAKQSFQNLAINCLEYPKLSTSQRLSSVIQCENPETADRLYAQGHGIVFFCGHQANWEVLFLDGTQRMKGVAIGKPIKNKHLYQWIVAMRERFGGKIISPKNALREGLRALKQGAFLGIVGDQAMPDSRYSFPFLGRRAFNSTAPALLAYRTNSPLMFAETRRVPGGYRIRYSDPIWPDLEKPIEQEVVRMMDCMLGLLQTSIQKNPGQWLWQHNRWKQQTPQVVYYRFRHDAVCVVLPENEQLIAQTHVLRQIYPLEFLILHVPASMREHALPAANEIVYYNHLSETLRNDLRPKLVLDFTGYSPLKQHYRRLSAFEVISLDELKQLAKAHGPVENLADVLTRALCRPGTLWSQL
;
A
#
# COMPACT_ATOMS: atom_id res chain seq x y z
N MET A 1 -25.25 -6.94 -14.02
CA MET A 1 -23.95 -7.61 -14.15
C MET A 1 -23.96 -8.82 -15.11
N TRP A 2 -25.10 -9.48 -15.36
CA TRP A 2 -25.21 -10.64 -16.23
C TRP A 2 -24.69 -10.45 -17.67
N PRO A 3 -24.91 -9.31 -18.37
CA PRO A 3 -24.42 -9.17 -19.75
C PRO A 3 -22.90 -9.28 -19.86
N LEU A 4 -22.14 -8.81 -18.86
CA LEU A 4 -20.67 -8.84 -18.85
C LEU A 4 -20.12 -10.29 -18.78
N ALA A 5 -20.87 -11.23 -18.21
CA ALA A 5 -20.45 -12.62 -18.11
C ALA A 5 -20.33 -13.31 -19.47
N TYR A 6 -21.06 -12.85 -20.48
CA TYR A 6 -21.06 -13.43 -21.83
C TYR A 6 -19.99 -12.83 -22.75
N LEU A 7 -19.43 -11.65 -22.39
CA LEU A 7 -18.41 -11.01 -23.20
C LEU A 7 -17.09 -11.80 -23.16
N PRO A 8 -16.35 -11.86 -24.28
CA PRO A 8 -14.98 -12.39 -24.28
C PRO A 8 -14.06 -11.61 -23.32
N PHE A 9 -13.07 -12.27 -22.72
CA PHE A 9 -12.08 -11.61 -21.85
C PHE A 9 -11.35 -10.46 -22.56
N SER A 10 -11.09 -10.57 -23.86
CA SER A 10 -10.47 -9.51 -24.67
C SER A 10 -11.30 -8.21 -24.66
N TRP A 11 -12.61 -8.34 -24.81
CA TRP A 11 -13.54 -7.20 -24.78
C TRP A 11 -13.63 -6.58 -23.38
N LEU A 12 -13.76 -7.42 -22.35
CA LEU A 12 -13.76 -6.94 -20.96
C LEU A 12 -12.49 -6.17 -20.61
N ARG A 13 -11.35 -6.64 -21.12
CA ARG A 13 -10.06 -5.98 -20.95
C ARG A 13 -9.96 -4.66 -21.69
N ALA A 14 -10.39 -4.63 -22.94
CA ALA A 14 -10.40 -3.38 -23.73
C ALA A 14 -11.30 -2.32 -23.08
N VAL A 15 -12.51 -2.68 -22.67
CA VAL A 15 -13.41 -1.79 -21.92
C VAL A 15 -12.78 -1.38 -20.59
N GLY A 16 -12.18 -2.33 -19.87
CA GLY A 16 -11.49 -2.07 -18.59
C GLY A 16 -10.30 -1.11 -18.71
N GLN A 17 -9.58 -1.14 -19.82
CA GLN A 17 -8.51 -0.17 -20.11
C GLN A 17 -9.08 1.25 -20.25
N ILE A 18 -10.18 1.40 -20.99
CA ILE A 18 -10.84 2.71 -21.18
C ILE A 18 -11.41 3.21 -19.84
N VAL A 19 -12.18 2.37 -19.13
CA VAL A 19 -12.78 2.70 -17.83
C VAL A 19 -11.71 3.04 -16.80
N GLY A 20 -10.62 2.29 -16.76
CA GLY A 20 -9.49 2.55 -15.87
C GLY A 20 -8.80 3.88 -16.18
N LEU A 21 -8.62 4.22 -17.46
CA LEU A 21 -8.06 5.50 -17.86
C LEU A 21 -8.98 6.67 -17.48
N LEU A 22 -10.28 6.54 -17.71
CA LEU A 22 -11.28 7.51 -17.24
C LEU A 22 -11.25 7.65 -15.72
N GLY A 23 -11.16 6.51 -14.98
CA GLY A 23 -11.00 6.49 -13.54
C GLY A 23 -9.76 7.25 -13.06
N TYR A 24 -8.63 7.11 -13.76
CA TYR A 24 -7.41 7.87 -13.45
C TYR A 24 -7.63 9.38 -13.53
N TYR A 25 -8.38 9.89 -14.53
CA TYR A 25 -8.64 11.31 -14.65
C TYR A 25 -9.74 11.81 -13.71
N CYS A 26 -10.76 11.02 -13.43
CA CYS A 26 -11.92 11.43 -12.62
C CYS A 26 -11.69 11.23 -11.11
N MET A 27 -10.94 10.19 -10.69
CA MET A 27 -10.78 9.84 -9.27
C MET A 27 -9.53 10.51 -8.68
N HIS A 28 -9.55 11.84 -8.52
CA HIS A 28 -8.40 12.66 -8.14
C HIS A 28 -7.67 12.18 -6.87
N THR A 29 -8.41 11.81 -5.81
CA THR A 29 -7.84 11.33 -4.55
C THR A 29 -7.01 10.05 -4.75
N TRP A 30 -7.55 9.10 -5.53
CA TRP A 30 -6.89 7.83 -5.80
C TRP A 30 -5.68 8.01 -6.71
N ARG A 31 -5.80 8.90 -7.71
CA ARG A 31 -4.69 9.27 -8.61
C ARG A 31 -3.52 9.86 -7.83
N LYS A 32 -3.76 10.89 -7.01
CA LYS A 32 -2.72 11.53 -6.19
C LYS A 32 -2.01 10.52 -5.29
N ARG A 33 -2.78 9.61 -4.69
CA ARG A 33 -2.23 8.55 -3.85
C ARG A 33 -1.34 7.61 -4.64
N ALA A 34 -1.80 7.12 -5.79
CA ALA A 34 -1.01 6.22 -6.64
C ALA A 34 0.29 6.90 -7.12
N LEU A 35 0.21 8.14 -7.62
CA LEU A 35 1.38 8.90 -8.05
C LEU A 35 2.40 9.06 -6.94
N SER A 36 1.96 9.48 -5.74
CA SER A 36 2.86 9.64 -4.60
C SER A 36 3.48 8.31 -4.16
N HIS A 37 2.71 7.22 -4.13
CA HIS A 37 3.25 5.91 -3.73
C HIS A 37 4.30 5.39 -4.71
N ILE A 38 4.06 5.52 -6.02
CA ILE A 38 5.04 5.11 -7.03
C ILE A 38 6.31 5.97 -6.92
N ALA A 39 6.15 7.28 -6.73
CA ALA A 39 7.29 8.19 -6.56
C ALA A 39 8.09 7.91 -5.28
N LEU A 40 7.44 7.44 -4.21
CA LEU A 40 8.07 7.04 -2.95
C LEU A 40 8.75 5.67 -3.01
N ALA A 41 8.47 4.86 -4.03
CA ALA A 41 9.12 3.59 -4.29
C ALA A 41 10.49 3.82 -4.97
N THR A 42 11.45 4.38 -4.24
CA THR A 42 12.73 4.87 -4.78
C THR A 42 13.57 3.79 -5.45
N ASP A 43 13.47 2.53 -5.04
CA ASP A 43 14.18 1.41 -5.67
C ASP A 43 13.73 1.14 -7.11
N LEU A 44 12.58 1.67 -7.54
CA LEU A 44 12.12 1.57 -8.92
C LEU A 44 12.85 2.54 -9.86
N GLN A 45 13.43 3.62 -9.34
CA GLN A 45 14.15 4.65 -10.09
C GLN A 45 13.38 5.19 -11.31
N PHE A 46 12.05 5.31 -11.19
CA PHE A 46 11.21 5.75 -12.29
C PHE A 46 11.30 7.25 -12.54
N THR A 47 11.35 7.63 -13.83
CA THR A 47 11.15 9.00 -14.26
C THR A 47 9.72 9.46 -14.01
N HIS A 48 9.45 10.76 -14.06
CA HIS A 48 8.11 11.33 -13.92
C HIS A 48 7.09 10.65 -14.85
N ASP A 49 7.45 10.49 -16.14
CA ASP A 49 6.57 9.89 -17.14
C ASP A 49 6.30 8.41 -16.87
N GLN A 50 7.29 7.68 -16.40
CA GLN A 50 7.14 6.28 -15.99
C GLN A 50 6.21 6.14 -14.78
N ILE A 51 6.32 7.04 -13.78
CA ILE A 51 5.40 7.10 -12.63
C ILE A 51 3.96 7.28 -13.11
N VAL A 52 3.73 8.24 -14.02
CA VAL A 52 2.41 8.52 -14.58
C VAL A 52 1.89 7.33 -15.39
N ALA A 53 2.73 6.70 -16.19
CA ALA A 53 2.37 5.52 -17.00
C ALA A 53 1.96 4.34 -16.09
N VAL A 54 2.75 4.02 -15.07
CA VAL A 54 2.47 2.96 -14.11
C VAL A 54 1.19 3.24 -13.32
N ALA A 55 0.95 4.49 -12.91
CA ALA A 55 -0.28 4.87 -12.25
C ALA A 55 -1.51 4.62 -13.14
N LYS A 56 -1.47 5.02 -14.42
CA LYS A 56 -2.55 4.74 -15.38
C LYS A 56 -2.78 3.24 -15.55
N GLN A 57 -1.72 2.46 -15.72
CA GLN A 57 -1.80 1.00 -15.84
C GLN A 57 -2.43 0.35 -14.59
N SER A 58 -2.11 0.84 -13.40
CA SER A 58 -2.70 0.33 -12.15
C SER A 58 -4.21 0.59 -12.07
N PHE A 59 -4.68 1.76 -12.52
CA PHE A 59 -6.12 2.04 -12.65
C PHE A 59 -6.79 1.14 -13.68
N GLN A 60 -6.16 0.94 -14.84
CA GLN A 60 -6.65 0.03 -15.88
C GLN A 60 -6.72 -1.40 -15.35
N ASN A 61 -5.68 -1.86 -14.63
CA ASN A 61 -5.67 -3.17 -14.01
C ASN A 61 -6.83 -3.36 -13.03
N LEU A 62 -7.08 -2.38 -12.16
CA LEU A 62 -8.19 -2.43 -11.21
C LEU A 62 -9.55 -2.50 -11.90
N ALA A 63 -9.77 -1.67 -12.94
CA ALA A 63 -11.03 -1.66 -13.69
C ALA A 63 -11.25 -3.00 -14.42
N ILE A 64 -10.22 -3.57 -15.04
CA ILE A 64 -10.28 -4.89 -15.67
C ILE A 64 -10.68 -5.95 -14.64
N ASN A 65 -10.06 -5.96 -13.45
CA ASN A 65 -10.41 -6.90 -12.38
C ASN A 65 -11.90 -6.84 -12.06
N CYS A 66 -12.43 -5.62 -11.85
CA CYS A 66 -13.86 -5.44 -11.55
C CYS A 66 -14.78 -5.96 -12.65
N LEU A 67 -14.42 -5.76 -13.93
CA LEU A 67 -15.21 -6.21 -15.07
C LEU A 67 -15.12 -7.72 -15.32
N GLU A 68 -14.05 -8.36 -14.91
CA GLU A 68 -13.87 -9.81 -15.07
C GLU A 68 -14.61 -10.64 -14.00
N TYR A 69 -15.00 -10.04 -12.84
CA TYR A 69 -15.71 -10.77 -11.78
C TYR A 69 -16.97 -11.51 -12.26
N PRO A 70 -17.89 -10.91 -13.05
CA PRO A 70 -19.07 -11.63 -13.54
C PRO A 70 -18.73 -12.83 -14.39
N LYS A 71 -17.70 -12.71 -15.24
CA LYS A 71 -17.24 -13.81 -16.08
C LYS A 71 -16.58 -14.91 -15.27
N LEU A 72 -15.72 -14.57 -14.31
CA LEU A 72 -15.12 -15.54 -13.40
C LEU A 72 -16.16 -16.25 -12.54
N SER A 73 -17.27 -15.58 -12.19
CA SER A 73 -18.34 -16.19 -11.39
C SER A 73 -19.17 -17.23 -12.16
N THR A 74 -19.17 -17.19 -13.50
CA THR A 74 -19.99 -18.08 -14.34
C THR A 74 -19.17 -19.10 -15.13
N SER A 75 -17.88 -18.86 -15.35
CA SER A 75 -17.02 -19.74 -16.16
C SER A 75 -16.85 -21.11 -15.49
N GLN A 76 -17.28 -22.17 -16.14
CA GLN A 76 -17.16 -23.54 -15.62
C GLN A 76 -15.72 -24.07 -15.73
N ARG A 77 -15.00 -23.70 -16.78
CA ARG A 77 -13.60 -24.13 -17.02
C ARG A 77 -12.69 -22.90 -16.94
N LEU A 78 -12.00 -22.74 -15.83
CA LEU A 78 -11.01 -21.67 -15.65
C LEU A 78 -9.65 -22.02 -16.27
N SER A 79 -9.35 -23.28 -16.50
CA SER A 79 -8.09 -23.76 -17.11
C SER A 79 -7.81 -23.20 -18.51
N SER A 80 -8.84 -22.74 -19.22
CA SER A 80 -8.66 -22.05 -20.51
C SER A 80 -8.09 -20.63 -20.39
N VAL A 81 -8.21 -20.01 -19.23
CA VAL A 81 -7.77 -18.62 -18.97
C VAL A 81 -6.80 -18.49 -17.81
N ILE A 82 -6.74 -19.47 -16.91
CA ILE A 82 -5.82 -19.50 -15.78
C ILE A 82 -4.90 -20.70 -15.93
N GLN A 83 -3.60 -20.47 -15.91
CA GLN A 83 -2.60 -21.52 -15.98
C GLN A 83 -1.58 -21.35 -14.85
N CYS A 84 -1.50 -22.36 -13.97
CA CYS A 84 -0.42 -22.48 -13.01
C CYS A 84 0.81 -23.09 -13.71
N GLU A 85 1.96 -22.41 -13.62
CA GLU A 85 3.19 -22.81 -14.33
C GLU A 85 3.96 -23.92 -13.60
N ASN A 86 3.81 -24.01 -12.26
CA ASN A 86 4.54 -24.96 -11.42
C ASN A 86 3.70 -25.45 -10.23
N PRO A 87 2.59 -26.16 -10.46
CA PRO A 87 1.70 -26.63 -9.38
C PRO A 87 2.28 -27.81 -8.59
N GLU A 88 3.24 -28.53 -9.14
CA GLU A 88 3.67 -29.87 -8.71
C GLU A 88 4.12 -29.91 -7.23
N THR A 89 4.85 -28.89 -6.80
CA THR A 89 5.34 -28.83 -5.41
C THR A 89 4.21 -28.63 -4.42
N ALA A 90 3.27 -27.70 -4.72
CA ALA A 90 2.11 -27.47 -3.86
C ALA A 90 1.17 -28.69 -3.84
N ASP A 91 0.91 -29.30 -4.98
CA ASP A 91 0.05 -30.47 -5.11
C ASP A 91 0.66 -31.68 -4.35
N ARG A 92 1.98 -31.87 -4.43
CA ARG A 92 2.69 -32.92 -3.69
C ARG A 92 2.60 -32.70 -2.16
N LEU A 93 2.85 -31.48 -1.68
CA LEU A 93 2.74 -31.14 -0.26
C LEU A 93 1.32 -31.38 0.26
N TYR A 94 0.32 -30.96 -0.52
CA TYR A 94 -1.08 -31.20 -0.18
C TYR A 94 -1.42 -32.71 -0.14
N ALA A 95 -0.95 -33.49 -1.13
CA ALA A 95 -1.16 -34.93 -1.15
C ALA A 95 -0.50 -35.65 0.04
N GLN A 96 0.59 -35.11 0.58
CA GLN A 96 1.24 -35.57 1.81
C GLN A 96 0.50 -35.15 3.10
N GLY A 97 -0.61 -34.42 2.99
CA GLY A 97 -1.43 -33.97 4.12
C GLY A 97 -0.94 -32.70 4.79
N HIS A 98 0.05 -32.00 4.22
CA HIS A 98 0.52 -30.73 4.76
C HIS A 98 -0.49 -29.60 4.48
N GLY A 99 -0.79 -28.80 5.50
CA GLY A 99 -1.38 -27.48 5.31
C GLY A 99 -0.36 -26.54 4.67
N ILE A 100 -0.81 -25.62 3.80
CA ILE A 100 0.07 -24.68 3.09
C ILE A 100 -0.41 -23.27 3.32
N VAL A 101 0.48 -22.35 3.71
CA VAL A 101 0.15 -20.92 3.76
C VAL A 101 0.59 -20.28 2.44
N PHE A 102 -0.36 -19.78 1.64
CA PHE A 102 -0.06 -18.99 0.46
C PHE A 102 -0.14 -17.50 0.78
N PHE A 103 0.97 -16.80 0.58
CA PHE A 103 1.06 -15.35 0.66
C PHE A 103 1.04 -14.75 -0.73
N CYS A 104 0.25 -13.70 -0.96
CA CYS A 104 0.23 -12.95 -2.21
C CYS A 104 0.01 -11.46 -1.98
N GLY A 105 0.13 -10.66 -3.04
CA GLY A 105 -0.22 -9.24 -3.08
C GLY A 105 -1.44 -8.95 -3.93
N HIS A 106 -1.95 -7.72 -3.89
CA HIS A 106 -3.01 -7.24 -4.78
C HIS A 106 -2.46 -6.99 -6.20
N GLN A 107 -1.95 -8.06 -6.83
CA GLN A 107 -1.38 -8.02 -8.18
C GLN A 107 -2.32 -8.64 -9.21
N ALA A 108 -2.31 -8.10 -10.41
CA ALA A 108 -3.17 -8.53 -11.52
C ALA A 108 -4.62 -8.76 -11.05
N ASN A 109 -5.12 -9.98 -11.15
CA ASN A 109 -6.38 -10.39 -10.52
C ASN A 109 -6.08 -11.50 -9.49
N TRP A 110 -5.85 -11.12 -8.25
CA TRP A 110 -5.52 -12.04 -7.15
C TRP A 110 -6.65 -13.05 -6.84
N GLU A 111 -7.89 -12.79 -7.27
CA GLU A 111 -9.00 -13.73 -7.09
C GLU A 111 -8.76 -15.06 -7.80
N VAL A 112 -8.04 -15.03 -8.94
CA VAL A 112 -7.76 -16.25 -9.71
C VAL A 112 -6.87 -17.24 -8.95
N LEU A 113 -6.06 -16.76 -7.98
CA LEU A 113 -5.25 -17.63 -7.13
C LEU A 113 -6.11 -18.55 -6.28
N PHE A 114 -7.13 -17.98 -5.65
CA PHE A 114 -8.04 -18.75 -4.80
C PHE A 114 -8.95 -19.67 -5.64
N LEU A 115 -9.44 -19.17 -6.77
CA LEU A 115 -10.27 -19.95 -7.68
C LEU A 115 -9.51 -21.15 -8.28
N ASP A 116 -8.25 -20.97 -8.70
CA ASP A 116 -7.41 -22.06 -9.20
C ASP A 116 -7.04 -23.06 -8.09
N GLY A 117 -6.57 -22.53 -6.95
CA GLY A 117 -6.18 -23.37 -5.82
C GLY A 117 -7.30 -24.26 -5.32
N THR A 118 -8.53 -23.73 -5.23
CA THR A 118 -9.69 -24.50 -4.71
C THR A 118 -10.23 -25.54 -5.70
N GLN A 119 -9.87 -25.51 -6.97
CA GLN A 119 -10.14 -26.61 -7.91
C GLN A 119 -9.26 -27.85 -7.65
N ARG A 120 -8.10 -27.68 -7.03
CA ARG A 120 -7.11 -28.72 -6.79
C ARG A 120 -7.01 -29.15 -5.33
N MET A 121 -7.21 -28.23 -4.41
CA MET A 121 -6.96 -28.43 -2.98
C MET A 121 -8.09 -27.83 -2.15
N LYS A 122 -8.40 -28.42 -0.99
CA LYS A 122 -9.26 -27.76 -0.01
C LYS A 122 -8.55 -26.54 0.56
N GLY A 123 -9.26 -25.39 0.66
CA GLY A 123 -8.61 -24.17 1.12
C GLY A 123 -9.55 -23.14 1.72
N VAL A 124 -8.96 -22.25 2.50
CA VAL A 124 -9.64 -21.08 3.06
C VAL A 124 -8.88 -19.82 2.69
N ALA A 125 -9.56 -18.68 2.60
CA ALA A 125 -8.89 -17.39 2.42
C ALA A 125 -9.50 -16.34 3.37
N ILE A 126 -8.66 -15.37 3.78
CA ILE A 126 -9.10 -14.28 4.63
C ILE A 126 -9.75 -13.22 3.77
N GLY A 127 -11.03 -12.90 4.04
CA GLY A 127 -11.80 -11.88 3.33
C GLY A 127 -12.47 -10.89 4.26
N LYS A 128 -12.20 -9.61 4.04
CA LYS A 128 -12.88 -8.55 4.81
C LYS A 128 -14.25 -8.25 4.20
N PRO A 129 -15.33 -8.22 5.00
CA PRO A 129 -16.64 -7.78 4.52
C PRO A 129 -16.62 -6.36 3.97
N ILE A 130 -17.34 -6.13 2.86
CA ILE A 130 -17.56 -4.81 2.28
C ILE A 130 -18.91 -4.25 2.72
N LYS A 131 -19.10 -2.92 2.63
CA LYS A 131 -20.32 -2.25 3.11
C LYS A 131 -21.60 -2.72 2.40
N ASN A 132 -21.53 -2.96 1.10
CA ASN A 132 -22.67 -3.47 0.33
C ASN A 132 -22.80 -4.98 0.55
N LYS A 133 -23.80 -5.38 1.34
CA LYS A 133 -24.02 -6.78 1.73
C LYS A 133 -24.33 -7.70 0.53
N HIS A 134 -25.14 -7.24 -0.42
CA HIS A 134 -25.48 -8.06 -1.62
C HIS A 134 -24.27 -8.29 -2.50
N LEU A 135 -23.47 -7.24 -2.76
CA LEU A 135 -22.24 -7.38 -3.50
C LEU A 135 -21.23 -8.29 -2.76
N TYR A 136 -21.16 -8.18 -1.43
CA TYR A 136 -20.30 -9.05 -0.62
C TYR A 136 -20.70 -10.53 -0.73
N GLN A 137 -22.00 -10.83 -0.56
CA GLN A 137 -22.52 -12.20 -0.69
C GLN A 137 -22.25 -12.78 -2.07
N TRP A 138 -22.42 -11.98 -3.11
CA TRP A 138 -22.11 -12.41 -4.49
C TRP A 138 -20.62 -12.70 -4.69
N ILE A 139 -19.73 -11.85 -4.16
CA ILE A 139 -18.27 -12.08 -4.22
C ILE A 139 -17.89 -13.34 -3.42
N VAL A 140 -18.45 -13.54 -2.25
CA VAL A 140 -18.21 -14.75 -1.45
C VAL A 140 -18.66 -16.00 -2.22
N ALA A 141 -19.87 -15.99 -2.77
CA ALA A 141 -20.37 -17.10 -3.58
C ALA A 141 -19.48 -17.41 -4.77
N MET A 142 -18.94 -16.37 -5.44
CA MET A 142 -17.96 -16.57 -6.52
C MET A 142 -16.68 -17.24 -6.01
N ARG A 143 -16.13 -16.77 -4.88
CA ARG A 143 -14.90 -17.32 -4.30
C ARG A 143 -15.06 -18.75 -3.80
N GLU A 144 -16.22 -19.09 -3.24
CA GLU A 144 -16.50 -20.40 -2.63
C GLU A 144 -17.02 -21.46 -3.63
N ARG A 145 -17.19 -21.08 -4.89
CA ARG A 145 -17.83 -21.94 -5.92
C ARG A 145 -17.14 -23.28 -6.18
N PHE A 146 -15.86 -23.41 -5.86
CA PHE A 146 -15.10 -24.66 -6.00
C PHE A 146 -14.82 -25.33 -4.64
N GLY A 147 -15.64 -25.06 -3.62
CA GLY A 147 -15.51 -25.68 -2.30
C GLY A 147 -14.54 -24.99 -1.35
N GLY A 148 -13.96 -23.85 -1.73
CA GLY A 148 -13.19 -23.01 -0.82
C GLY A 148 -14.10 -22.30 0.19
N LYS A 149 -13.52 -21.75 1.28
CA LYS A 149 -14.25 -21.03 2.30
C LYS A 149 -13.58 -19.67 2.58
N ILE A 150 -14.39 -18.62 2.68
CA ILE A 150 -13.93 -17.28 3.09
C ILE A 150 -14.15 -17.10 4.59
N ILE A 151 -13.05 -16.81 5.31
CA ILE A 151 -13.06 -16.56 6.75
C ILE A 151 -12.88 -15.08 7.06
N SER A 152 -13.55 -14.59 8.09
CA SER A 152 -13.45 -13.19 8.49
C SER A 152 -12.11 -12.89 9.18
N PRO A 153 -11.58 -11.66 9.09
CA PRO A 153 -10.33 -11.28 9.79
C PRO A 153 -10.40 -11.52 11.31
N LYS A 154 -11.57 -11.38 11.94
CA LYS A 154 -11.76 -11.62 13.37
C LYS A 154 -11.50 -13.08 13.76
N ASN A 155 -11.82 -14.01 12.88
CA ASN A 155 -11.68 -15.44 13.09
C ASN A 155 -10.43 -16.03 12.43
N ALA A 156 -9.67 -15.21 11.69
CA ALA A 156 -8.57 -15.67 10.83
C ALA A 156 -7.55 -16.55 11.55
N LEU A 157 -7.14 -16.17 12.76
CA LEU A 157 -6.18 -16.96 13.52
C LEU A 157 -6.73 -18.34 13.88
N ARG A 158 -7.93 -18.40 14.46
CA ARG A 158 -8.55 -19.66 14.93
C ARG A 158 -8.92 -20.59 13.77
N GLU A 159 -9.61 -20.06 12.77
CA GLU A 159 -10.07 -20.85 11.63
C GLU A 159 -8.90 -21.18 10.67
N GLY A 160 -7.93 -20.29 10.52
CA GLY A 160 -6.71 -20.55 9.76
C GLY A 160 -5.87 -21.68 10.37
N LEU A 161 -5.63 -21.65 11.70
CA LEU A 161 -4.94 -22.74 12.41
C LEU A 161 -5.67 -24.08 12.24
N ARG A 162 -7.00 -24.08 12.33
CA ARG A 162 -7.80 -25.30 12.15
C ARG A 162 -7.66 -25.84 10.72
N ALA A 163 -7.77 -24.99 9.71
CA ALA A 163 -7.66 -25.38 8.30
C ALA A 163 -6.29 -25.98 8.00
N LEU A 164 -5.20 -25.31 8.42
CA LEU A 164 -3.84 -25.80 8.21
C LEU A 164 -3.59 -27.15 8.90
N LYS A 165 -4.06 -27.35 10.14
CA LYS A 165 -3.96 -28.64 10.85
C LYS A 165 -4.77 -29.76 10.18
N GLN A 166 -5.75 -29.43 9.36
CA GLN A 166 -6.54 -30.37 8.58
C GLN A 166 -5.98 -30.62 7.18
N GLY A 167 -4.77 -30.15 6.88
CA GLY A 167 -4.13 -30.27 5.59
C GLY A 167 -4.68 -29.37 4.49
N ALA A 168 -5.53 -28.36 4.84
CA ALA A 168 -6.03 -27.41 3.87
C ALA A 168 -5.04 -26.24 3.65
N PHE A 169 -5.11 -25.57 2.50
CA PHE A 169 -4.34 -24.34 2.33
C PHE A 169 -5.04 -23.11 2.93
N LEU A 170 -4.24 -22.11 3.29
CA LEU A 170 -4.69 -20.80 3.74
C LEU A 170 -4.14 -19.70 2.83
N GLY A 171 -5.01 -19.02 2.09
CA GLY A 171 -4.65 -17.88 1.24
C GLY A 171 -4.72 -16.55 2.00
N ILE A 172 -3.64 -15.77 1.93
CA ILE A 172 -3.54 -14.46 2.58
C ILE A 172 -3.01 -13.42 1.59
N VAL A 173 -3.84 -12.40 1.30
CA VAL A 173 -3.38 -11.20 0.59
C VAL A 173 -2.76 -10.27 1.61
N GLY A 174 -1.42 -10.32 1.74
CA GLY A 174 -0.69 -9.78 2.88
C GLY A 174 0.11 -8.50 2.62
N ASP A 175 -0.12 -7.81 1.52
CA ASP A 175 0.63 -6.62 1.10
C ASP A 175 0.07 -5.29 1.64
N GLN A 176 -1.01 -5.31 2.40
CA GLN A 176 -1.59 -4.10 2.97
C GLN A 176 -0.82 -3.61 4.19
N ALA A 177 -0.73 -2.28 4.32
CA ALA A 177 -0.08 -1.65 5.46
C ALA A 177 -0.80 -1.95 6.77
N MET A 178 -0.03 -2.36 7.79
CA MET A 178 -0.51 -2.55 9.16
C MET A 178 0.34 -1.69 10.12
N PRO A 179 -0.01 -0.40 10.30
CA PRO A 179 0.80 0.54 11.08
C PRO A 179 0.95 0.16 12.55
N ASP A 180 0.01 -0.62 13.09
CA ASP A 180 0.06 -1.09 14.49
C ASP A 180 0.97 -2.34 14.66
N SER A 181 1.53 -2.87 13.59
CA SER A 181 2.50 -3.96 13.64
C SER A 181 3.86 -3.45 14.14
N ARG A 182 4.55 -4.27 14.93
CA ARG A 182 5.96 -4.03 15.29
C ARG A 182 6.93 -4.45 14.18
N TYR A 183 6.45 -5.23 13.21
CA TYR A 183 7.24 -5.71 12.09
C TYR A 183 7.18 -4.72 10.92
N SER A 184 8.34 -4.36 10.41
CA SER A 184 8.47 -3.55 9.20
C SER A 184 9.57 -4.06 8.29
N PHE A 185 9.38 -3.95 6.98
CA PHE A 185 10.31 -4.39 5.94
C PHE A 185 10.75 -3.19 5.08
N PRO A 186 12.02 -3.15 4.61
CA PRO A 186 12.50 -2.11 3.69
C PRO A 186 11.96 -2.38 2.26
N PHE A 187 10.68 -2.05 2.04
CA PHE A 187 9.94 -2.37 0.83
C PHE A 187 10.05 -1.25 -0.19
N LEU A 188 10.62 -1.53 -1.37
CA LEU A 188 10.82 -0.59 -2.47
C LEU A 188 11.50 0.73 -2.05
N GLY A 189 12.51 0.63 -1.18
CA GLY A 189 13.29 1.78 -0.70
C GLY A 189 12.72 2.48 0.54
N ARG A 190 11.58 2.02 1.10
CA ARG A 190 11.01 2.58 2.32
C ARG A 190 10.54 1.50 3.30
N ARG A 191 10.69 1.77 4.60
CA ARG A 191 10.12 0.88 5.61
C ARG A 191 8.60 0.87 5.51
N ALA A 192 8.03 -0.34 5.46
CA ALA A 192 6.61 -0.57 5.36
C ALA A 192 6.16 -1.57 6.41
N PHE A 193 5.19 -1.21 7.23
CA PHE A 193 4.64 -2.07 8.29
C PHE A 193 3.69 -3.10 7.70
N ASN A 194 3.85 -4.37 8.13
CA ASN A 194 3.07 -5.51 7.67
C ASN A 194 2.58 -6.38 8.81
N SER A 195 1.53 -7.14 8.54
CA SER A 195 1.10 -8.23 9.40
C SER A 195 2.09 -9.38 9.36
N THR A 196 2.41 -9.95 10.50
CA THR A 196 3.21 -11.18 10.63
C THR A 196 2.35 -12.44 10.62
N ALA A 197 1.03 -12.31 10.50
CA ALA A 197 0.10 -13.44 10.57
C ALA A 197 0.42 -14.60 9.61
N PRO A 198 0.86 -14.39 8.34
CA PRO A 198 1.21 -15.49 7.46
C PRO A 198 2.31 -16.39 8.02
N ALA A 199 3.43 -15.79 8.44
CA ALA A 199 4.56 -16.52 9.01
C ALA A 199 4.25 -17.10 10.40
N LEU A 200 3.51 -16.37 11.23
CA LEU A 200 3.09 -16.86 12.55
C LEU A 200 2.20 -18.10 12.45
N LEU A 201 1.26 -18.14 11.50
CA LEU A 201 0.41 -19.29 11.28
C LEU A 201 1.22 -20.49 10.75
N ALA A 202 2.12 -20.24 9.79
CA ALA A 202 3.03 -21.24 9.26
C ALA A 202 3.89 -21.87 10.39
N TYR A 203 4.51 -21.04 11.23
CA TYR A 203 5.32 -21.49 12.35
C TYR A 203 4.53 -22.36 13.35
N ARG A 204 3.32 -21.89 13.76
CA ARG A 204 2.50 -22.59 14.75
C ARG A 204 1.90 -23.90 14.27
N THR A 205 1.87 -24.14 12.98
CA THR A 205 1.33 -25.37 12.39
C THR A 205 2.38 -26.24 11.71
N ASN A 206 3.66 -25.82 11.78
CA ASN A 206 4.75 -26.43 11.03
C ASN A 206 4.38 -26.62 9.54
N SER A 207 3.78 -25.57 8.95
CA SER A 207 3.34 -25.57 7.55
C SER A 207 4.29 -24.72 6.71
N PRO A 208 4.53 -25.12 5.43
CA PRO A 208 5.32 -24.29 4.54
C PRO A 208 4.57 -22.99 4.17
N LEU A 209 5.32 -21.91 4.04
CA LEU A 209 4.87 -20.63 3.53
C LEU A 209 5.37 -20.47 2.10
N MET A 210 4.48 -20.20 1.15
CA MET A 210 4.79 -20.04 -0.26
C MET A 210 4.25 -18.71 -0.79
N PHE A 211 5.05 -18.03 -1.62
CA PHE A 211 4.57 -16.84 -2.35
C PHE A 211 3.82 -17.29 -3.61
N ALA A 212 2.61 -16.77 -3.80
CA ALA A 212 1.79 -17.01 -4.97
C ALA A 212 1.72 -15.74 -5.84
N GLU A 213 2.43 -15.76 -6.96
CA GLU A 213 2.43 -14.69 -7.95
C GLU A 213 1.29 -14.87 -8.94
N THR A 214 0.62 -13.79 -9.31
CA THR A 214 -0.34 -13.74 -10.41
C THR A 214 0.07 -12.68 -11.41
N ARG A 215 0.13 -13.03 -12.70
CA ARG A 215 0.38 -12.09 -13.80
C ARG A 215 -0.75 -12.18 -14.83
N ARG A 216 -1.25 -11.02 -15.26
CA ARG A 216 -2.11 -10.96 -16.44
C ARG A 216 -1.23 -10.98 -17.68
N VAL A 217 -1.53 -11.89 -18.59
CA VAL A 217 -0.87 -12.06 -19.89
C VAL A 217 -1.90 -12.01 -21.03
N PRO A 218 -1.48 -11.84 -22.30
CA PRO A 218 -2.39 -12.04 -23.42
C PRO A 218 -3.11 -13.40 -23.30
N GLY A 219 -4.42 -13.40 -23.43
CA GLY A 219 -5.24 -14.62 -23.35
C GLY A 219 -5.63 -15.09 -21.95
N GLY A 220 -4.98 -14.64 -20.85
CA GLY A 220 -5.34 -15.18 -19.54
C GLY A 220 -4.50 -14.66 -18.37
N TYR A 221 -4.26 -15.57 -17.45
CA TYR A 221 -3.46 -15.39 -16.25
C TYR A 221 -2.43 -16.51 -16.12
N ARG A 222 -1.25 -16.14 -15.62
CA ARG A 222 -0.22 -17.08 -15.20
C ARG A 222 -0.08 -17.01 -13.69
N ILE A 223 -0.09 -18.17 -13.04
CA ILE A 223 0.17 -18.33 -11.62
C ILE A 223 1.52 -19.03 -11.49
N ARG A 224 2.33 -18.54 -10.56
CA ARG A 224 3.59 -19.17 -10.19
C ARG A 224 3.74 -19.19 -8.69
N TYR A 225 4.17 -20.30 -8.14
CA TYR A 225 4.50 -20.46 -6.73
C TYR A 225 6.02 -20.35 -6.51
N SER A 226 6.44 -19.81 -5.38
CA SER A 226 7.82 -19.92 -4.91
C SER A 226 8.10 -21.32 -4.38
N ASP A 227 9.38 -21.63 -4.14
CA ASP A 227 9.73 -22.75 -3.30
C ASP A 227 9.13 -22.60 -1.90
N PRO A 228 8.81 -23.73 -1.23
CA PRO A 228 8.25 -23.71 0.13
C PRO A 228 9.30 -23.26 1.15
N ILE A 229 8.95 -22.30 1.97
CA ILE A 229 9.76 -21.85 3.10
C ILE A 229 9.21 -22.49 4.36
N TRP A 230 9.94 -23.48 4.87
CA TRP A 230 9.60 -24.14 6.11
C TRP A 230 10.04 -23.31 7.33
N PRO A 231 9.25 -23.31 8.40
CA PRO A 231 9.66 -22.71 9.66
C PRO A 231 10.75 -23.57 10.33
N ASP A 232 11.76 -22.91 10.83
CA ASP A 232 12.77 -23.52 11.72
C ASP A 232 12.25 -23.44 13.16
N LEU A 233 11.75 -24.58 13.68
CA LEU A 233 11.15 -24.62 15.01
C LEU A 233 12.20 -24.61 16.15
N GLU A 234 13.49 -24.75 15.85
CA GLU A 234 14.57 -24.62 16.82
C GLU A 234 14.88 -23.15 17.13
N LYS A 235 14.49 -22.23 16.25
CA LYS A 235 14.69 -20.78 16.43
C LYS A 235 13.56 -20.14 17.21
N PRO A 236 13.84 -19.06 17.96
CA PRO A 236 12.82 -18.25 18.60
C PRO A 236 11.79 -17.76 17.58
N ILE A 237 10.50 -17.88 17.93
CA ILE A 237 9.38 -17.57 17.04
C ILE A 237 9.46 -16.14 16.46
N GLU A 238 9.90 -15.17 17.25
CA GLU A 238 10.00 -13.77 16.81
C GLU A 238 11.03 -13.61 15.69
N GLN A 239 12.16 -14.29 15.77
CA GLN A 239 13.22 -14.24 14.76
C GLN A 239 12.80 -14.96 13.48
N GLU A 240 12.21 -16.15 13.64
CA GLU A 240 11.82 -16.97 12.50
C GLU A 240 10.67 -16.37 11.71
N VAL A 241 9.69 -15.79 12.40
CA VAL A 241 8.57 -15.05 11.77
C VAL A 241 9.09 -13.86 10.96
N VAL A 242 10.08 -13.14 11.48
CA VAL A 242 10.72 -12.03 10.73
C VAL A 242 11.40 -12.56 9.48
N ARG A 243 12.25 -13.61 9.60
CA ARG A 243 12.94 -14.22 8.45
C ARG A 243 11.96 -14.66 7.34
N MET A 244 10.92 -15.36 7.73
CA MET A 244 9.90 -15.84 6.77
C MET A 244 9.16 -14.68 6.09
N MET A 245 8.82 -13.62 6.83
CA MET A 245 8.15 -12.45 6.26
C MET A 245 9.07 -11.65 5.35
N ASP A 246 10.35 -11.52 5.69
CA ASP A 246 11.35 -10.87 4.85
C ASP A 246 11.47 -11.58 3.49
N CYS A 247 11.51 -12.90 3.48
CA CYS A 247 11.48 -13.68 2.25
C CYS A 247 10.22 -13.42 1.41
N MET A 248 9.03 -13.43 2.03
CA MET A 248 7.76 -13.21 1.32
C MET A 248 7.66 -11.81 0.73
N LEU A 249 8.06 -10.80 1.49
CA LEU A 249 8.01 -9.41 1.02
C LEU A 249 9.10 -9.13 -0.03
N GLY A 250 10.25 -9.78 0.05
CA GLY A 250 11.28 -9.73 -0.98
C GLY A 250 10.79 -10.32 -2.31
N LEU A 251 10.11 -11.49 -2.28
CA LEU A 251 9.50 -12.10 -3.46
C LEU A 251 8.40 -11.22 -4.05
N LEU A 252 7.54 -10.65 -3.20
CA LEU A 252 6.51 -9.70 -3.64
C LEU A 252 7.12 -8.45 -4.28
N GLN A 253 8.16 -7.88 -3.68
CA GLN A 253 8.88 -6.73 -4.23
C GLN A 253 9.43 -7.03 -5.62
N THR A 254 10.11 -8.17 -5.78
CA THR A 254 10.65 -8.62 -7.07
C THR A 254 9.55 -8.78 -8.12
N SER A 255 8.39 -9.33 -7.74
CA SER A 255 7.25 -9.49 -8.63
C SER A 255 6.66 -8.13 -9.07
N ILE A 256 6.56 -7.15 -8.14
CA ILE A 256 6.10 -5.80 -8.45
C ILE A 256 7.08 -5.09 -9.39
N GLN A 257 8.39 -5.22 -9.16
CA GLN A 257 9.41 -4.62 -10.02
C GLN A 257 9.32 -5.11 -11.47
N LYS A 258 8.98 -6.40 -11.68
CA LYS A 258 8.78 -6.97 -13.01
C LYS A 258 7.51 -6.46 -13.70
N ASN A 259 6.43 -6.24 -12.96
CA ASN A 259 5.12 -5.88 -13.48
C ASN A 259 4.46 -4.76 -12.65
N PRO A 260 5.05 -3.56 -12.55
CA PRO A 260 4.61 -2.53 -11.62
C PRO A 260 3.19 -2.02 -11.89
N GLY A 261 2.76 -1.97 -13.15
CA GLY A 261 1.40 -1.55 -13.54
C GLY A 261 0.29 -2.53 -13.14
N GLN A 262 0.64 -3.75 -12.74
CA GLN A 262 -0.34 -4.75 -12.31
C GLN A 262 -0.55 -4.80 -10.79
N TRP A 263 0.15 -3.97 -10.00
CA TRP A 263 -0.07 -3.86 -8.56
C TRP A 263 -1.02 -2.71 -8.20
N LEU A 264 -1.72 -2.84 -7.06
CA LEU A 264 -2.73 -1.89 -6.58
C LEU A 264 -2.08 -0.68 -5.87
N TRP A 265 -1.57 0.28 -6.64
CA TRP A 265 -0.91 1.48 -6.11
C TRP A 265 -1.86 2.46 -5.42
N GLN A 266 -3.16 2.35 -5.60
CA GLN A 266 -4.18 3.16 -4.93
C GLN A 266 -4.30 2.85 -3.43
N HIS A 267 -3.79 1.70 -2.98
CA HIS A 267 -3.73 1.34 -1.57
C HIS A 267 -2.66 2.17 -0.85
N ASN A 268 -2.94 2.60 0.40
CA ASN A 268 -1.98 3.38 1.20
C ASN A 268 -0.90 2.46 1.81
N ARG A 269 0.13 2.14 1.03
CA ARG A 269 1.15 1.14 1.37
C ARG A 269 2.08 1.59 2.49
N TRP A 270 2.49 2.85 2.49
CA TRP A 270 3.39 3.42 3.49
C TRP A 270 2.66 4.17 4.59
N LYS A 271 1.49 3.70 4.98
CA LYS A 271 0.81 4.21 6.16
C LYS A 271 1.69 3.98 7.37
N GLN A 272 2.16 5.07 7.96
CA GLN A 272 3.09 5.05 9.08
C GLN A 272 2.34 5.12 10.42
N GLN A 273 3.08 4.92 11.50
CA GLN A 273 2.58 5.05 12.88
C GLN A 273 2.56 6.54 13.30
N THR A 274 1.95 7.39 12.48
CA THR A 274 1.77 8.79 12.83
C THR A 274 1.00 8.91 14.14
N PRO A 275 1.45 9.72 15.10
CA PRO A 275 0.76 9.90 16.37
C PRO A 275 -0.73 10.18 16.17
N GLN A 276 -1.58 9.51 16.97
CA GLN A 276 -3.04 9.64 16.84
C GLN A 276 -3.54 11.06 17.12
N VAL A 277 -2.74 11.85 17.83
CA VAL A 277 -3.01 13.26 18.10
C VAL A 277 -2.98 14.12 16.83
N VAL A 278 -2.24 13.75 15.79
CA VAL A 278 -2.25 14.48 14.52
C VAL A 278 -3.64 14.42 13.90
N TYR A 279 -4.20 15.56 13.49
CA TYR A 279 -5.50 15.60 12.84
C TYR A 279 -5.51 14.78 11.56
N TYR A 280 -6.59 14.06 11.29
CA TYR A 280 -6.72 13.17 10.12
C TYR A 280 -6.38 13.85 8.79
N ARG A 281 -6.74 15.12 8.64
CA ARG A 281 -6.43 15.97 7.48
C ARG A 281 -4.94 16.06 7.19
N PHE A 282 -4.10 15.99 8.23
CA PHE A 282 -2.64 16.18 8.15
C PHE A 282 -1.86 14.86 8.29
N ARG A 283 -2.56 13.73 8.42
CA ARG A 283 -1.92 12.41 8.50
C ARG A 283 -1.53 11.92 7.12
N HIS A 284 -0.36 12.32 6.69
CA HIS A 284 0.21 11.91 5.41
C HIS A 284 1.60 11.31 5.61
N ASP A 285 1.96 10.33 4.78
CA ASP A 285 3.21 9.58 4.84
C ASP A 285 4.38 10.28 4.11
N ALA A 286 4.12 11.42 3.47
CA ALA A 286 5.14 12.27 2.86
C ALA A 286 4.74 13.75 3.01
N VAL A 287 5.64 14.51 3.63
CA VAL A 287 5.45 15.93 3.97
C VAL A 287 6.61 16.72 3.38
N CYS A 288 6.29 17.78 2.66
CA CYS A 288 7.27 18.76 2.19
C CYS A 288 7.08 20.07 2.96
N VAL A 289 8.18 20.69 3.35
CA VAL A 289 8.17 22.00 4.03
C VAL A 289 9.05 22.94 3.23
N VAL A 290 8.50 24.09 2.85
CA VAL A 290 9.24 25.13 2.13
C VAL A 290 9.54 26.26 3.12
N LEU A 291 10.81 26.41 3.44
CA LEU A 291 11.31 27.33 4.48
C LEU A 291 11.79 28.65 3.85
N PRO A 292 11.51 29.80 4.46
CA PRO A 292 12.07 31.09 4.04
C PRO A 292 13.49 31.28 4.59
N GLU A 293 14.17 32.33 4.13
CA GLU A 293 15.45 32.79 4.65
C GLU A 293 15.25 33.46 6.03
N ASN A 294 15.06 32.64 7.07
CA ASN A 294 14.83 33.11 8.44
C ASN A 294 15.30 32.05 9.44
N GLU A 295 16.46 32.29 10.05
CA GLU A 295 17.10 31.37 10.99
C GLU A 295 16.22 31.06 12.20
N GLN A 296 15.60 32.08 12.81
CA GLN A 296 14.76 31.93 14.00
C GLN A 296 13.54 31.05 13.71
N LEU A 297 12.96 31.18 12.51
CA LEU A 297 11.83 30.35 12.09
C LEU A 297 12.29 28.92 11.82
N ILE A 298 13.42 28.73 11.14
CA ILE A 298 13.97 27.40 10.84
C ILE A 298 14.28 26.65 12.14
N ALA A 299 14.90 27.29 13.11
CA ALA A 299 15.24 26.69 14.41
C ALA A 299 14.01 26.09 15.12
N GLN A 300 12.83 26.70 14.98
CA GLN A 300 11.60 26.24 15.61
C GLN A 300 10.91 25.09 14.87
N THR A 301 11.33 24.77 13.64
CA THR A 301 10.72 23.70 12.85
C THR A 301 11.17 22.29 13.26
N HIS A 302 12.10 22.15 14.21
CA HIS A 302 12.51 20.86 14.76
C HIS A 302 11.34 20.03 15.33
N VAL A 303 10.28 20.68 15.80
CA VAL A 303 9.06 20.03 16.28
C VAL A 303 8.37 19.16 15.20
N LEU A 304 8.59 19.46 13.92
CA LEU A 304 8.02 18.69 12.82
C LEU A 304 8.43 17.20 12.86
N ARG A 305 9.65 16.88 13.30
CA ARG A 305 10.08 15.50 13.44
C ARG A 305 9.39 14.77 14.61
N GLN A 306 8.96 15.50 15.63
CA GLN A 306 8.15 14.94 16.72
C GLN A 306 6.70 14.69 16.25
N ILE A 307 6.15 15.61 15.44
CA ILE A 307 4.81 15.47 14.84
C ILE A 307 4.78 14.33 13.80
N TYR A 308 5.85 14.20 13.00
CA TYR A 308 6.00 13.25 11.91
C TYR A 308 7.25 12.37 12.10
N PRO A 309 7.26 11.45 13.09
CA PRO A 309 8.47 10.72 13.49
C PRO A 309 8.97 9.74 12.42
N LEU A 310 8.08 9.17 11.60
CA LEU A 310 8.40 8.11 10.63
C LEU A 310 8.09 8.50 9.18
N GLU A 311 7.45 9.65 8.97
CA GLU A 311 7.05 10.12 7.66
C GLU A 311 8.24 10.60 6.84
N PHE A 312 8.09 10.54 5.50
CA PHE A 312 9.11 11.04 4.59
C PHE A 312 9.05 12.57 4.56
N LEU A 313 9.98 13.21 5.27
CA LEU A 313 10.07 14.65 5.40
C LEU A 313 11.08 15.23 4.41
N ILE A 314 10.62 16.12 3.55
CA ILE A 314 11.41 16.86 2.56
C ILE A 314 11.45 18.31 2.99
N LEU A 315 12.64 18.90 3.08
CA LEU A 315 12.80 20.32 3.34
C LEU A 315 13.32 21.03 2.09
N HIS A 316 12.65 22.08 1.67
CA HIS A 316 13.17 23.05 0.72
C HIS A 316 13.72 24.22 1.53
N VAL A 317 15.04 24.47 1.41
CA VAL A 317 15.78 25.42 2.24
C VAL A 317 16.53 26.41 1.35
N PRO A 318 16.52 27.71 1.67
CA PRO A 318 17.39 28.67 0.95
C PRO A 318 18.85 28.25 1.01
N ALA A 319 19.57 28.40 -0.10
CA ALA A 319 20.99 28.01 -0.18
C ALA A 319 21.88 28.79 0.80
N SER A 320 21.48 30.03 1.13
CA SER A 320 22.13 30.87 2.15
C SER A 320 22.08 30.28 3.57
N MET A 321 21.11 29.37 3.84
CA MET A 321 20.90 28.75 5.14
C MET A 321 21.60 27.40 5.29
N ARG A 322 22.48 27.02 4.34
CA ARG A 322 23.13 25.69 4.31
C ARG A 322 23.97 25.38 5.54
N GLU A 323 24.66 26.39 6.07
CA GLU A 323 25.56 26.26 7.22
C GLU A 323 24.80 26.31 8.60
N HIS A 324 23.48 26.54 8.57
CA HIS A 324 22.67 26.63 9.78
C HIS A 324 22.14 25.26 10.20
N ALA A 325 21.82 25.12 11.48
CA ALA A 325 21.20 23.92 12.04
C ALA A 325 19.79 23.72 11.45
N LEU A 326 19.60 22.63 10.71
CA LEU A 326 18.32 22.28 10.09
C LEU A 326 17.62 21.17 10.87
N PRO A 327 16.28 21.10 10.83
CA PRO A 327 15.56 19.99 11.42
C PRO A 327 15.89 18.67 10.71
N ALA A 328 15.85 17.58 11.46
CA ALA A 328 16.09 16.24 10.89
C ALA A 328 15.06 15.93 9.80
N ALA A 329 15.52 15.67 8.59
CA ALA A 329 14.69 15.35 7.43
C ALA A 329 15.24 14.13 6.68
N ASN A 330 14.42 13.54 5.81
CA ASN A 330 14.86 12.47 4.92
C ASN A 330 15.60 13.02 3.70
N GLU A 331 15.22 14.25 3.29
CA GLU A 331 15.84 14.93 2.15
C GLU A 331 15.83 16.43 2.36
N ILE A 332 16.93 17.10 2.02
CA ILE A 332 17.04 18.55 2.02
C ILE A 332 17.38 19.02 0.60
N VAL A 333 16.56 19.92 0.09
CA VAL A 333 16.69 20.50 -1.25
C VAL A 333 16.98 21.99 -1.10
N TYR A 334 18.14 22.43 -1.54
CA TYR A 334 18.50 23.84 -1.51
C TYR A 334 17.98 24.58 -2.73
N TYR A 335 17.57 25.84 -2.55
CA TYR A 335 17.12 26.72 -3.62
C TYR A 335 17.73 28.13 -3.49
N ASN A 336 17.96 28.79 -4.60
CA ASN A 336 18.39 30.19 -4.64
C ASN A 336 17.21 31.13 -4.87
N HIS A 337 16.25 30.71 -5.70
CA HIS A 337 15.03 31.46 -5.99
C HIS A 337 13.79 30.65 -5.66
N LEU A 338 12.73 31.29 -5.18
CA LEU A 338 11.47 30.62 -4.81
C LEU A 338 10.85 29.85 -5.98
N SER A 339 11.07 30.28 -7.22
CA SER A 339 10.62 29.55 -8.40
C SER A 339 11.21 28.13 -8.52
N GLU A 340 12.41 27.88 -7.97
CA GLU A 340 13.05 26.58 -7.97
C GLU A 340 12.36 25.58 -7.01
N THR A 341 11.52 26.07 -6.10
CA THR A 341 10.72 25.23 -5.22
C THR A 341 9.51 24.61 -5.94
N LEU A 342 9.16 25.08 -7.15
CA LEU A 342 8.12 24.53 -8.01
C LEU A 342 8.63 23.27 -8.73
N ARG A 343 9.03 22.25 -7.98
CA ARG A 343 9.58 21.00 -8.52
C ARG A 343 8.47 20.05 -8.94
N ASN A 344 8.70 19.28 -10.01
CA ASN A 344 7.80 18.21 -10.46
C ASN A 344 7.93 16.96 -9.56
N ASP A 345 7.89 17.16 -8.24
CA ASP A 345 7.98 16.09 -7.25
C ASP A 345 6.58 15.55 -6.91
N LEU A 346 6.36 14.29 -7.23
CA LEU A 346 5.09 13.61 -6.99
C LEU A 346 5.01 12.98 -5.59
N ARG A 347 6.08 13.00 -4.78
CA ARG A 347 6.11 12.37 -3.46
C ARG A 347 5.25 13.08 -2.41
N PRO A 348 5.27 14.43 -2.29
CA PRO A 348 4.57 15.14 -1.22
C PRO A 348 3.05 14.97 -1.29
N LYS A 349 2.44 14.59 -0.17
CA LYS A 349 0.98 14.60 0.03
C LYS A 349 0.49 15.78 0.87
N LEU A 350 1.35 16.31 1.71
CA LEU A 350 1.17 17.55 2.48
C LEU A 350 2.33 18.49 2.16
N VAL A 351 2.03 19.74 1.88
CA VAL A 351 3.05 20.81 1.72
C VAL A 351 2.75 21.90 2.72
N LEU A 352 3.73 22.24 3.53
CA LEU A 352 3.71 23.35 4.48
C LEU A 352 4.54 24.50 3.87
N ASP A 353 3.88 25.55 3.44
CA ASP A 353 4.51 26.72 2.82
C ASP A 353 4.70 27.83 3.87
N PHE A 354 5.96 28.06 4.26
CA PHE A 354 6.33 29.11 5.19
C PHE A 354 6.84 30.38 4.49
N THR A 355 6.89 30.35 3.15
CA THR A 355 7.39 31.48 2.35
C THR A 355 6.30 32.43 1.91
N GLY A 356 5.03 31.97 1.90
CA GLY A 356 3.91 32.71 1.32
C GLY A 356 3.97 32.82 -0.21
N TYR A 357 4.77 31.99 -0.88
CA TYR A 357 4.89 32.00 -2.34
C TYR A 357 3.64 31.41 -2.99
N SER A 358 2.75 32.30 -3.45
CA SER A 358 1.41 31.94 -3.94
C SER A 358 1.36 30.83 -5.03
N PRO A 359 2.35 30.69 -5.95
CA PRO A 359 2.32 29.63 -6.96
C PRO A 359 2.44 28.22 -6.37
N LEU A 360 3.02 28.01 -5.20
CA LEU A 360 3.21 26.70 -4.56
C LEU A 360 1.90 25.95 -4.41
N LYS A 361 0.85 26.64 -3.95
CA LYS A 361 -0.46 26.01 -3.68
C LYS A 361 -1.05 25.37 -4.95
N GLN A 362 -1.04 26.11 -6.06
CA GLN A 362 -1.56 25.62 -7.33
C GLN A 362 -0.68 24.52 -7.91
N HIS A 363 0.65 24.70 -7.86
CA HIS A 363 1.61 23.74 -8.40
C HIS A 363 1.48 22.37 -7.74
N TYR A 364 1.68 22.26 -6.43
CA TYR A 364 1.66 20.96 -5.75
C TYR A 364 0.28 20.29 -5.71
N ARG A 365 -0.82 21.08 -5.68
CA ARG A 365 -2.18 20.53 -5.78
C ARG A 365 -2.46 19.90 -7.16
N ARG A 366 -1.82 20.36 -8.22
CA ARG A 366 -1.91 19.72 -9.56
C ARG A 366 -1.16 18.38 -9.61
N LEU A 367 -0.10 18.22 -8.81
CA LEU A 367 0.69 16.99 -8.73
C LEU A 367 0.00 15.95 -7.82
N SER A 368 0.49 15.76 -6.62
CA SER A 368 0.05 14.71 -5.69
C SER A 368 -0.39 15.23 -4.32
N ALA A 369 -0.16 16.50 -4.00
CA ALA A 369 -0.51 17.03 -2.70
C ALA A 369 -2.03 17.11 -2.49
N PHE A 370 -2.48 16.56 -1.37
CA PHE A 370 -3.86 16.70 -0.90
C PHE A 370 -4.08 18.07 -0.29
N GLU A 371 -3.09 18.51 0.49
CA GLU A 371 -3.11 19.79 1.17
C GLU A 371 -1.82 20.58 0.90
N VAL A 372 -1.99 21.87 0.69
CA VAL A 372 -0.90 22.86 0.69
C VAL A 372 -1.38 23.99 1.58
N ILE A 373 -0.67 24.22 2.66
CA ILE A 373 -1.09 25.12 3.75
C ILE A 373 0.00 26.14 3.99
N SER A 374 -0.37 27.41 3.98
CA SER A 374 0.55 28.51 4.29
C SER A 374 0.76 28.67 5.79
N LEU A 375 1.85 29.34 6.17
CA LEU A 375 2.13 29.69 7.55
C LEU A 375 0.98 30.50 8.19
N ASP A 376 0.36 31.39 7.42
CA ASP A 376 -0.76 32.20 7.94
C ASP A 376 -2.01 31.36 8.16
N GLU A 377 -2.31 30.40 7.25
CA GLU A 377 -3.38 29.41 7.46
C GLU A 377 -3.11 28.56 8.73
N LEU A 378 -1.84 28.14 8.97
CA LEU A 378 -1.47 27.41 10.19
C LEU A 378 -1.64 28.27 11.44
N LYS A 379 -1.22 29.54 11.42
CA LYS A 379 -1.44 30.48 12.53
C LYS A 379 -2.92 30.67 12.86
N GLN A 380 -3.78 30.77 11.85
CA GLN A 380 -5.24 30.86 12.04
C GLN A 380 -5.81 29.61 12.69
N LEU A 381 -5.39 28.40 12.23
CA LEU A 381 -5.80 27.13 12.82
C LEU A 381 -5.34 27.02 14.28
N ALA A 382 -4.11 27.41 14.57
CA ALA A 382 -3.55 27.35 15.91
C ALA A 382 -4.28 28.29 16.90
N LYS A 383 -4.60 29.51 16.48
CA LYS A 383 -5.32 30.52 17.30
C LYS A 383 -6.71 30.04 17.75
N ALA A 384 -7.36 29.14 16.97
CA ALA A 384 -8.63 28.54 17.38
C ALA A 384 -8.50 27.67 18.65
N HIS A 385 -7.28 27.32 19.05
CA HIS A 385 -6.96 26.46 20.18
C HIS A 385 -6.25 27.22 21.34
N GLY A 386 -6.22 28.54 21.29
CA GLY A 386 -5.64 29.39 22.32
C GLY A 386 -4.48 30.29 21.85
N PRO A 387 -3.88 31.05 22.72
CA PRO A 387 -2.75 31.91 22.36
C PRO A 387 -1.55 31.09 21.92
N VAL A 388 -0.80 31.62 20.95
CA VAL A 388 0.42 31.02 20.40
C VAL A 388 1.59 31.97 20.65
N GLU A 389 2.70 31.48 21.16
CA GLU A 389 3.86 32.27 21.51
C GLU A 389 4.95 32.21 20.42
N ASN A 390 5.08 31.07 19.79
CA ASN A 390 6.14 30.78 18.84
C ASN A 390 5.67 29.84 17.71
N LEU A 391 6.55 29.57 16.73
CA LEU A 391 6.21 28.70 15.59
C LEU A 391 5.98 27.24 16.01
N ALA A 392 6.72 26.73 16.98
CA ALA A 392 6.55 25.35 17.46
C ALA A 392 5.13 25.15 18.04
N ASP A 393 4.63 26.16 18.80
CA ASP A 393 3.24 26.21 19.25
C ASP A 393 2.25 26.25 18.09
N VAL A 394 2.52 27.09 17.08
CA VAL A 394 1.67 27.18 15.89
C VAL A 394 1.57 25.82 15.23
N LEU A 395 2.69 25.15 14.97
CA LEU A 395 2.72 23.85 14.29
C LEU A 395 2.01 22.77 15.10
N THR A 396 2.29 22.70 16.39
CA THR A 396 1.69 21.69 17.26
C THR A 396 0.18 21.88 17.39
N ARG A 397 -0.30 23.10 17.61
CA ARG A 397 -1.73 23.39 17.79
C ARG A 397 -2.51 23.33 16.48
N ALA A 398 -1.90 23.71 15.35
CA ALA A 398 -2.55 23.61 14.05
C ALA A 398 -2.66 22.16 13.54
N LEU A 399 -1.61 21.36 13.76
CA LEU A 399 -1.52 20.03 13.18
C LEU A 399 -2.03 18.92 14.12
N CYS A 400 -2.00 19.15 15.45
CA CYS A 400 -2.31 18.15 16.44
C CYS A 400 -3.50 18.53 17.30
N ARG A 401 -4.24 17.52 17.75
CA ARG A 401 -5.26 17.64 18.79
C ARG A 401 -4.59 17.81 20.15
N PRO A 402 -5.29 18.39 21.15
CA PRO A 402 -4.81 18.41 22.52
C PRO A 402 -4.37 17.02 22.99
N GLY A 403 -3.16 16.90 23.52
CA GLY A 403 -2.58 15.64 23.95
C GLY A 403 -1.12 15.79 24.36
N THR A 404 -0.37 14.69 24.42
CA THR A 404 1.02 14.65 24.91
C THR A 404 1.98 15.59 24.20
N LEU A 405 1.79 15.84 22.90
CA LEU A 405 2.65 16.78 22.15
C LEU A 405 2.45 18.25 22.57
N TRP A 406 1.29 18.61 23.13
CA TRP A 406 1.03 19.96 23.62
C TRP A 406 1.67 20.23 24.99
N SER A 407 1.90 19.19 25.78
CA SER A 407 2.48 19.28 27.13
C SER A 407 4.01 19.21 27.14
N GLN A 408 4.64 18.98 25.98
CA GLN A 408 6.09 18.89 25.84
C GLN A 408 6.74 20.19 25.33
N LEU A 409 5.94 21.22 25.04
CA LEU A 409 6.34 22.58 24.69
C LEU A 409 6.30 23.49 25.89
#